data_3b549eb5a7008d22d6643de019069367
#
_entry.id   3b549eb5a7008d22d6643de019069367
#
_cell.length_a   1.000
_cell.length_b   1.000
_cell.length_c   1.000
_cell.angle_alpha   90.00
_cell.angle_beta   90.00
_cell.angle_gamma   90.00
#
_symmetry.space_group_name_H-M   'P 1'
#
loop_
_entity.id
_entity.type
_entity.pdbx_description
1 polymer ?
#
loop_
_entity_poly.entity_id
_entity_poly.type
_entity_poly.pdbx_seq_one_letter_code
_entity_poly.pdbx_strand_id
1 'polypeptide(L)'
;MHSSVTQRVLLSACATLWLFCQAPVAVLAQAKEDNARAKEDKEVPQLETETVTGKKQRWDPKKTHPDVFDPVNSERWRSGFRESHPTEIPDDLKNVDALTRARALKRLIACADGWYYPFSRTAPQSETPGIDIDILREIVKRQGWRLHIVWANTGFNWDYALRTTIDKGYCDFFVGLVHQDADPDMTDHKMVYTRPYVGVGFVLAVQGKAADVKSLADLKARKIRVGVPMLSPMEDYVRANKMEYELYAKSQGLIDGLVKRDVDAGMIWSGAMAVAKDQYDIEFDMVPDFVPQAGQRWNGVWAIKEKETQMKDFLNEQLGALLKEGKIKTIVESYAMPYFAPFND
;
A
#
# COMPACT_ATOMS: atom_id res chain seq x y z
N MET A 1 -47.88 -42.00 15.13
CA MET A 1 -46.81 -42.68 15.87
C MET A 1 -45.63 -41.77 15.88
N HIS A 2 -45.51 -41.16 16.95
CA HIS A 2 -44.51 -40.56 17.82
C HIS A 2 -43.07 -41.04 17.60
N SER A 3 -42.12 -40.12 17.49
CA SER A 3 -40.97 -40.07 18.40
C SER A 3 -40.21 -38.76 18.24
N SER A 4 -40.27 -37.98 19.31
CA SER A 4 -39.45 -36.80 19.57
C SER A 4 -38.06 -37.23 20.03
N VAL A 5 -37.03 -36.62 19.52
CA VAL A 5 -35.66 -36.71 20.08
C VAL A 5 -35.24 -35.34 20.56
N THR A 6 -35.15 -35.25 21.85
CA THR A 6 -34.74 -34.12 22.66
C THR A 6 -33.21 -33.96 22.57
N GLN A 7 -32.73 -32.84 22.08
CA GLN A 7 -31.31 -32.49 22.09
C GLN A 7 -30.98 -31.73 23.38
N ARG A 8 -30.21 -32.37 24.25
CA ARG A 8 -29.65 -31.75 25.46
C ARG A 8 -28.44 -30.91 25.09
N VAL A 9 -28.55 -29.63 25.34
CA VAL A 9 -27.45 -28.69 25.34
C VAL A 9 -26.68 -28.86 26.65
N LEU A 10 -25.42 -29.24 26.57
CA LEU A 10 -24.46 -29.22 27.68
C LEU A 10 -23.82 -27.82 27.75
N LEU A 11 -24.26 -27.06 28.73
CA LEU A 11 -23.53 -25.91 29.26
C LEU A 11 -22.35 -26.48 30.07
N SER A 12 -21.13 -26.26 29.60
CA SER A 12 -19.92 -26.47 30.37
C SER A 12 -19.25 -25.15 30.65
N ALA A 13 -19.04 -24.90 31.90
CA ALA A 13 -18.69 -23.69 32.59
C ALA A 13 -17.35 -23.07 32.12
N CYS A 14 -17.38 -21.79 31.85
CA CYS A 14 -16.26 -20.87 31.99
C CYS A 14 -16.01 -20.57 33.46
N ALA A 15 -15.06 -21.24 34.06
CA ALA A 15 -14.53 -20.90 35.39
C ALA A 15 -13.07 -21.33 35.46
N THR A 16 -12.16 -20.60 34.80
CA THR A 16 -10.71 -20.56 35.13
C THR A 16 -10.04 -19.44 34.30
N LEU A 17 -10.25 -18.20 34.67
CA LEU A 17 -9.45 -17.07 34.18
C LEU A 17 -9.41 -15.95 35.22
N TRP A 18 -8.93 -16.27 36.42
CA TRP A 18 -8.60 -15.25 37.43
C TRP A 18 -7.43 -15.72 38.29
N LEU A 19 -6.22 -15.84 37.65
CA LEU A 19 -4.97 -16.09 38.39
C LEU A 19 -3.76 -15.87 37.49
N PHE A 20 -3.59 -14.65 36.97
CA PHE A 20 -2.28 -14.18 36.46
C PHE A 20 -2.32 -12.64 36.30
N CYS A 21 -2.40 -11.95 37.44
CA CYS A 21 -2.13 -10.51 37.47
C CYS A 21 -1.56 -10.13 38.84
N GLN A 22 -0.42 -10.74 39.17
CA GLN A 22 0.50 -10.22 40.20
C GLN A 22 1.92 -10.49 39.72
N ALA A 23 2.43 -9.64 38.83
CA ALA A 23 3.87 -9.55 38.62
C ALA A 23 4.49 -8.86 39.84
N PRO A 24 5.54 -9.42 40.47
CA PRO A 24 6.16 -8.81 41.63
C PRO A 24 6.82 -7.48 41.23
N VAL A 25 6.68 -6.50 42.11
CA VAL A 25 7.21 -5.13 41.99
C VAL A 25 8.74 -5.08 41.73
N ALA A 26 9.45 -6.17 41.97
CA ALA A 26 10.88 -6.30 41.68
C ALA A 26 11.24 -6.26 40.19
N VAL A 27 10.35 -6.69 39.27
CA VAL A 27 10.62 -6.70 37.83
C VAL A 27 10.54 -5.26 37.24
N LEU A 28 9.75 -4.38 37.84
CA LEU A 28 9.66 -2.97 37.42
C LEU A 28 10.83 -2.11 37.89
N ALA A 29 11.53 -2.54 38.95
CA ALA A 29 12.75 -1.86 39.39
C ALA A 29 13.94 -2.19 38.48
N GLN A 30 14.05 -3.45 38.04
CA GLN A 30 15.11 -3.91 37.14
C GLN A 30 15.00 -3.30 35.75
N ALA A 31 13.79 -3.15 35.21
CA ALA A 31 13.55 -2.48 33.94
C ALA A 31 13.86 -0.95 33.98
N LYS A 32 13.88 -0.32 35.16
CA LYS A 32 14.30 1.08 35.30
C LYS A 32 15.82 1.23 35.41
N GLU A 33 16.52 0.28 35.98
CA GLU A 33 18.00 0.27 36.05
C GLU A 33 18.63 -0.06 34.70
N ASP A 34 18.03 -0.97 33.92
CA ASP A 34 18.50 -1.30 32.57
C ASP A 34 18.29 -0.13 31.58
N ASN A 35 17.25 0.70 31.78
CA ASN A 35 17.03 1.90 30.98
C ASN A 35 17.93 3.09 31.39
N ALA A 36 18.50 3.08 32.57
CA ALA A 36 19.47 4.08 33.03
C ALA A 36 20.90 3.80 32.56
N ARG A 37 21.22 2.52 32.27
CA ARG A 37 22.52 2.10 31.75
C ARG A 37 22.67 2.22 30.25
N ALA A 38 21.59 2.40 29.51
CA ALA A 38 21.58 2.56 28.04
C ALA A 38 21.87 3.99 27.56
N LYS A 39 22.30 4.90 28.46
CA LYS A 39 22.68 6.27 28.13
C LYS A 39 24.17 6.56 28.10
N GLU A 40 25.00 5.55 27.95
CA GLU A 40 26.38 5.76 27.53
C GLU A 40 26.45 5.69 26.00
N ASP A 41 26.75 6.82 25.39
CA ASP A 41 26.97 7.03 23.97
C ASP A 41 27.96 5.98 23.40
N LYS A 42 27.41 4.91 22.86
CA LYS A 42 28.13 4.12 21.86
C LYS A 42 27.61 4.58 20.50
N GLU A 43 28.45 5.27 19.75
CA GLU A 43 28.26 5.48 18.31
C GLU A 43 27.80 4.16 17.70
N VAL A 44 26.56 4.15 17.22
CA VAL A 44 26.01 3.06 16.43
C VAL A 44 26.84 3.03 15.14
N PRO A 45 27.55 1.94 14.82
CA PRO A 45 28.28 1.85 13.56
C PRO A 45 27.29 2.09 12.42
N GLN A 46 27.52 3.14 11.63
CA GLN A 46 26.73 3.36 10.43
C GLN A 46 26.99 2.19 9.47
N LEU A 47 25.98 1.38 9.22
CA LEU A 47 26.03 0.36 8.17
C LEU A 47 26.26 1.07 6.83
N GLU A 48 27.48 1.01 6.34
CA GLU A 48 27.80 1.39 4.98
C GLU A 48 27.25 0.32 4.03
N THR A 49 26.11 0.60 3.41
CA THR A 49 25.62 -0.24 2.31
C THR A 49 26.39 0.12 1.05
N GLU A 50 27.28 -0.76 0.63
CA GLU A 50 27.86 -0.68 -0.72
C GLU A 50 26.77 -1.07 -1.73
N THR A 51 26.43 -0.14 -2.61
CA THR A 51 25.57 -0.46 -3.75
C THR A 51 26.38 -1.19 -4.81
N VAL A 52 25.77 -2.18 -5.47
CA VAL A 52 26.36 -3.02 -6.51
C VAL A 52 26.97 -2.21 -7.69
N THR A 53 26.67 -0.93 -7.78
CA THR A 53 27.16 -0.02 -8.84
C THR A 53 28.35 0.85 -8.42
N GLY A 54 28.91 0.67 -7.23
CA GLY A 54 30.09 1.42 -6.77
C GLY A 54 29.86 2.92 -6.53
N LYS A 55 28.66 3.41 -6.63
CA LYS A 55 28.30 4.79 -6.25
C LYS A 55 27.69 4.79 -4.88
N LYS A 56 28.46 5.21 -3.87
CA LYS A 56 27.96 5.48 -2.52
C LYS A 56 26.95 6.62 -2.58
N GLN A 57 25.68 6.29 -2.67
CA GLN A 57 24.62 7.29 -2.52
C GLN A 57 24.33 7.41 -1.02
N ARG A 58 25.02 8.35 -0.38
CA ARG A 58 24.78 8.68 1.02
C ARG A 58 23.45 9.43 1.08
N TRP A 59 22.45 8.83 1.71
CA TRP A 59 21.22 9.52 2.04
C TRP A 59 21.56 10.75 2.91
N ASP A 60 21.29 11.94 2.41
CA ASP A 60 21.51 13.19 3.11
C ASP A 60 20.16 13.78 3.54
N PRO A 61 19.79 13.66 4.82
CA PRO A 61 18.52 14.17 5.32
C PRO A 61 18.38 15.68 5.14
N LYS A 62 19.47 16.41 4.88
CA LYS A 62 19.44 17.86 4.60
C LYS A 62 19.14 18.20 3.15
N LYS A 63 19.22 17.21 2.24
CA LYS A 63 18.85 17.34 0.82
C LYS A 63 17.43 16.88 0.52
N THR A 64 16.73 16.33 1.50
CA THR A 64 15.29 16.09 1.36
C THR A 64 14.59 17.42 1.22
N HIS A 65 13.79 17.55 0.15
CA HIS A 65 12.94 18.71 -0.10
C HIS A 65 12.12 19.03 1.16
N PRO A 66 11.89 20.30 1.50
CA PRO A 66 11.11 20.68 2.69
C PRO A 66 9.70 20.06 2.73
N ASP A 67 9.21 19.56 1.59
CA ASP A 67 7.91 18.89 1.45
C ASP A 67 7.99 17.36 1.60
N VAL A 68 9.17 16.80 1.87
CA VAL A 68 9.31 15.35 2.10
C VAL A 68 8.90 15.03 3.53
N PHE A 69 7.90 14.20 3.66
CA PHE A 69 7.42 13.68 4.93
C PHE A 69 8.52 12.88 5.66
N ASP A 70 8.84 13.30 6.87
CA ASP A 70 9.72 12.57 7.80
C ASP A 70 8.85 11.80 8.81
N PRO A 71 8.75 10.46 8.70
CA PRO A 71 7.92 9.67 9.59
C PRO A 71 8.41 9.68 11.05
N VAL A 72 9.68 10.01 11.28
CA VAL A 72 10.28 10.08 12.63
C VAL A 72 9.93 11.39 13.33
N ASN A 73 9.59 12.44 12.58
CA ASN A 73 9.33 13.76 13.13
C ASN A 73 7.85 14.14 13.01
N SER A 74 7.04 13.63 13.95
CA SER A 74 5.57 13.82 13.95
C SER A 74 5.13 15.30 14.02
N GLU A 75 5.97 16.20 14.52
CA GLU A 75 5.64 17.63 14.56
C GLU A 75 5.82 18.27 13.17
N ARG A 76 6.88 17.90 12.46
CA ARG A 76 7.13 18.37 11.10
C ARG A 76 6.09 17.79 10.12
N TRP A 77 5.65 16.55 10.36
CA TRP A 77 4.54 15.96 9.62
C TRP A 77 3.23 16.71 9.85
N ARG A 78 2.94 17.10 11.08
CA ARG A 78 1.74 17.89 11.40
C ARG A 78 1.77 19.27 10.75
N SER A 79 2.93 19.90 10.65
CA SER A 79 3.08 21.20 9.98
C SER A 79 2.96 21.04 8.45
N GLY A 80 3.65 20.11 7.85
CA GLY A 80 3.55 19.81 6.41
C GLY A 80 2.15 19.37 6.00
N PHE A 81 1.46 18.61 6.83
CA PHE A 81 0.06 18.24 6.64
C PHE A 81 -0.88 19.48 6.67
N ARG A 82 -0.65 20.44 7.55
CA ARG A 82 -1.40 21.70 7.60
C ARG A 82 -1.16 22.56 6.35
N GLU A 83 0.05 22.58 5.84
CA GLU A 83 0.42 23.33 4.64
C GLU A 83 -0.16 22.71 3.36
N SER A 84 -0.50 21.42 3.36
CA SER A 84 -1.14 20.76 2.23
C SER A 84 -2.66 20.98 2.14
N HIS A 85 -3.27 21.62 3.14
CA HIS A 85 -4.69 21.91 3.09
C HIS A 85 -5.03 22.87 1.94
N PRO A 86 -6.15 22.64 1.24
CA PRO A 86 -6.65 23.61 0.30
C PRO A 86 -7.02 24.87 1.09
N THR A 87 -6.15 25.86 1.03
CA THR A 87 -6.15 27.00 1.94
C THR A 87 -7.37 27.90 1.83
N GLU A 88 -8.14 27.81 0.75
CA GLU A 88 -9.32 28.67 0.64
C GLU A 88 -10.34 28.07 -0.31
N ILE A 89 -11.34 27.42 0.25
CA ILE A 89 -12.59 27.20 -0.45
C ILE A 89 -13.47 28.40 -0.13
N PRO A 90 -13.89 29.20 -1.14
CA PRO A 90 -14.84 30.30 -0.95
C PRO A 90 -16.08 29.85 -0.19
N ASP A 91 -16.65 30.71 0.64
CA ASP A 91 -17.76 30.35 1.52
C ASP A 91 -18.99 29.85 0.77
N ASP A 92 -19.27 30.40 -0.40
CA ASP A 92 -20.33 29.99 -1.31
C ASP A 92 -20.13 28.60 -1.92
N LEU A 93 -18.89 28.09 -1.93
CA LEU A 93 -18.54 26.76 -2.44
C LEU A 93 -18.34 25.69 -1.35
N LYS A 94 -18.41 26.04 -0.08
CA LYS A 94 -18.20 25.07 1.02
C LYS A 94 -19.32 24.03 1.12
N ASN A 95 -20.55 24.40 0.75
CA ASN A 95 -21.75 23.57 0.91
C ASN A 95 -22.30 23.01 -0.41
N VAL A 96 -21.58 23.16 -1.51
CA VAL A 96 -21.93 22.52 -2.78
C VAL A 96 -21.28 21.15 -2.90
N ASP A 97 -21.78 20.30 -3.82
CA ASP A 97 -21.16 19.01 -4.10
C ASP A 97 -19.73 19.17 -4.65
N ALA A 98 -18.93 18.13 -4.47
CA ALA A 98 -17.50 18.12 -4.80
C ALA A 98 -17.24 18.44 -6.29
N LEU A 99 -18.05 17.93 -7.22
CA LEU A 99 -17.84 18.15 -8.65
C LEU A 99 -18.17 19.60 -9.05
N THR A 100 -19.26 20.17 -8.52
CA THR A 100 -19.60 21.58 -8.72
C THR A 100 -18.49 22.49 -8.21
N ARG A 101 -17.96 22.20 -7.02
CA ARG A 101 -16.81 22.90 -6.45
C ARG A 101 -15.56 22.77 -7.34
N ALA A 102 -15.24 21.56 -7.79
CA ALA A 102 -14.07 21.32 -8.65
C ALA A 102 -14.16 22.09 -9.97
N ARG A 103 -15.35 22.15 -10.59
CA ARG A 103 -15.62 22.90 -11.81
C ARG A 103 -15.47 24.41 -11.61
N ALA A 104 -16.03 24.94 -10.53
CA ALA A 104 -15.95 26.38 -10.20
C ALA A 104 -14.50 26.80 -9.93
N LEU A 105 -13.75 26.01 -9.17
CA LEU A 105 -12.36 26.29 -8.84
C LEU A 105 -11.37 25.90 -9.95
N LYS A 106 -11.81 25.16 -10.97
CA LYS A 106 -10.93 24.49 -11.95
C LYS A 106 -9.81 23.74 -11.25
N ARG A 107 -10.15 22.99 -10.22
CA ARG A 107 -9.20 22.30 -9.36
C ARG A 107 -9.81 21.01 -8.82
N LEU A 108 -9.08 19.90 -8.97
CA LEU A 108 -9.40 18.61 -8.37
C LEU A 108 -8.57 18.44 -7.08
N ILE A 109 -9.21 18.03 -6.00
CA ILE A 109 -8.57 17.89 -4.70
C ILE A 109 -8.69 16.43 -4.27
N ALA A 110 -7.55 15.71 -4.25
CA ALA A 110 -7.48 14.31 -3.85
C ALA A 110 -6.64 14.13 -2.60
N CYS A 111 -7.02 13.19 -1.74
CA CYS A 111 -6.15 12.67 -0.70
C CYS A 111 -5.36 11.47 -1.21
N ALA A 112 -4.10 11.36 -0.84
CA ALA A 112 -3.22 10.24 -1.15
C ALA A 112 -2.25 9.98 -0.01
N ASP A 113 -1.78 8.72 0.12
CA ASP A 113 -0.69 8.41 1.05
C ASP A 113 0.64 8.92 0.48
N GLY A 114 1.42 9.58 1.32
CA GLY A 114 2.75 10.08 0.94
C GLY A 114 3.83 9.01 0.80
N TRP A 115 3.54 7.74 1.15
CA TRP A 115 4.52 6.65 1.25
C TRP A 115 4.07 5.34 0.61
N TYR A 116 3.06 5.37 -0.22
CA TYR A 116 2.50 4.18 -0.86
C TYR A 116 2.97 4.02 -2.31
N TYR A 117 4.30 4.05 -2.51
CA TYR A 117 4.87 3.78 -3.84
C TYR A 117 4.64 2.33 -4.27
N PRO A 118 4.27 2.03 -5.53
CA PRO A 118 4.26 2.94 -6.70
C PRO A 118 2.96 3.71 -6.93
N PHE A 119 1.95 3.62 -6.06
CA PHE A 119 0.67 4.31 -6.27
C PHE A 119 0.74 5.80 -5.98
N SER A 120 1.39 6.17 -4.88
CA SER A 120 1.58 7.57 -4.50
C SER A 120 2.78 7.74 -3.57
N ARG A 121 3.50 8.86 -3.74
CA ARG A 121 4.52 9.33 -2.80
C ARG A 121 4.69 10.83 -2.91
N THR A 122 5.11 11.46 -1.80
CA THR A 122 5.61 12.82 -1.85
C THR A 122 6.94 12.82 -2.59
N ALA A 123 7.01 13.51 -3.71
CA ALA A 123 8.22 13.60 -4.53
C ALA A 123 8.31 14.98 -5.18
N PRO A 124 9.52 15.48 -5.49
CA PRO A 124 9.68 16.63 -6.34
C PRO A 124 8.94 16.45 -7.67
N GLN A 125 8.52 17.56 -8.29
CA GLN A 125 7.76 17.53 -9.55
C GLN A 125 8.49 16.83 -10.72
N SER A 126 9.80 16.71 -10.64
CA SER A 126 10.66 16.05 -11.64
C SER A 126 10.74 14.54 -11.47
N GLU A 127 10.24 13.98 -10.36
CA GLU A 127 10.30 12.56 -10.06
C GLU A 127 8.96 11.86 -10.29
N THR A 128 8.97 10.53 -10.24
CA THR A 128 7.79 9.70 -10.39
C THR A 128 6.92 9.75 -9.12
N PRO A 129 5.81 10.51 -9.10
CA PRO A 129 5.03 10.73 -7.87
C PRO A 129 4.10 9.57 -7.55
N GLY A 130 3.88 8.67 -8.49
CA GLY A 130 3.04 7.50 -8.36
C GLY A 130 1.94 7.39 -9.40
N ILE A 131 1.50 6.16 -9.62
CA ILE A 131 0.52 5.76 -10.64
C ILE A 131 -0.78 6.58 -10.50
N ASP A 132 -1.32 6.67 -9.28
CA ASP A 132 -2.56 7.42 -9.03
C ASP A 132 -2.39 8.92 -9.32
N ILE A 133 -1.25 9.46 -8.95
CA ILE A 133 -0.96 10.88 -9.18
C ILE A 133 -0.88 11.17 -10.68
N ASP A 134 -0.25 10.28 -11.45
CA ASP A 134 -0.15 10.47 -12.91
C ASP A 134 -1.51 10.23 -13.62
N ILE A 135 -2.34 9.31 -13.13
CA ILE A 135 -3.72 9.18 -13.60
C ILE A 135 -4.51 10.46 -13.32
N LEU A 136 -4.39 11.02 -12.11
CA LEU A 136 -5.04 12.29 -11.75
C LEU A 136 -4.52 13.45 -12.59
N ARG A 137 -3.21 13.52 -12.86
CA ARG A 137 -2.62 14.53 -13.76
C ARG A 137 -3.22 14.46 -15.16
N GLU A 138 -3.42 13.25 -15.68
CA GLU A 138 -4.05 13.08 -17.00
C GLU A 138 -5.53 13.53 -16.98
N ILE A 139 -6.29 13.24 -15.91
CA ILE A 139 -7.68 13.69 -15.75
C ILE A 139 -7.74 15.23 -15.73
N VAL A 140 -6.96 15.87 -14.86
CA VAL A 140 -7.03 17.35 -14.76
C VAL A 140 -6.53 18.04 -16.02
N LYS A 141 -5.56 17.47 -16.73
CA LYS A 141 -5.08 17.96 -18.03
C LYS A 141 -6.21 17.99 -19.06
N ARG A 142 -7.01 16.92 -19.15
CA ARG A 142 -8.18 16.84 -20.05
C ARG A 142 -9.26 17.88 -19.74
N GLN A 143 -9.40 18.22 -18.46
CA GLN A 143 -10.40 19.20 -18.00
C GLN A 143 -9.88 20.65 -18.04
N GLY A 144 -8.58 20.87 -18.25
CA GLY A 144 -7.96 22.19 -18.10
C GLY A 144 -7.97 22.67 -16.65
N TRP A 145 -7.92 21.72 -15.68
CA TRP A 145 -7.91 22.01 -14.25
C TRP A 145 -6.51 21.86 -13.65
N ARG A 146 -6.40 22.26 -12.38
CA ARG A 146 -5.21 22.02 -11.54
C ARG A 146 -5.44 20.82 -10.62
N LEU A 147 -4.39 20.12 -10.26
CA LEU A 147 -4.42 19.06 -9.27
C LEU A 147 -3.87 19.60 -7.94
N HIS A 148 -4.57 19.31 -6.85
CA HIS A 148 -4.10 19.52 -5.49
C HIS A 148 -4.16 18.20 -4.73
N ILE A 149 -3.05 17.78 -4.12
CA ILE A 149 -2.96 16.57 -3.33
C ILE A 149 -2.84 16.93 -1.86
N VAL A 150 -3.72 16.37 -1.05
CA VAL A 150 -3.64 16.40 0.42
C VAL A 150 -2.99 15.09 0.85
N TRP A 151 -1.79 15.19 1.36
CA TRP A 151 -1.03 14.02 1.78
C TRP A 151 -1.51 13.51 3.14
N ALA A 152 -1.76 12.21 3.21
CA ALA A 152 -2.17 11.48 4.40
C ALA A 152 -1.12 10.45 4.80
N ASN A 153 -1.21 9.93 6.02
CA ASN A 153 -0.43 8.80 6.47
C ASN A 153 -1.38 7.65 6.83
N THR A 154 -1.36 6.60 6.02
CA THR A 154 -2.14 5.39 6.25
C THR A 154 -1.40 4.34 7.07
N GLY A 155 -0.13 4.59 7.41
CA GLY A 155 0.75 3.65 8.11
C GLY A 155 0.30 3.30 9.53
N PHE A 156 -0.58 4.08 10.17
CA PHE A 156 -1.20 3.73 11.44
C PHE A 156 -2.46 2.87 11.26
N ASN A 157 -3.41 3.37 10.51
CA ASN A 157 -4.60 2.66 10.00
C ASN A 157 -5.38 3.58 9.04
N TRP A 158 -6.26 2.99 8.25
CA TRP A 158 -7.09 3.71 7.30
C TRP A 158 -8.13 4.60 7.98
N ASP A 159 -8.78 4.16 9.06
CA ASP A 159 -9.71 4.97 9.86
C ASP A 159 -9.09 6.31 10.25
N TYR A 160 -7.86 6.28 10.76
CA TYR A 160 -7.17 7.53 11.13
C TYR A 160 -6.95 8.44 9.92
N ALA A 161 -6.50 7.89 8.79
CA ALA A 161 -6.27 8.66 7.58
C ALA A 161 -7.56 9.29 7.05
N LEU A 162 -8.65 8.54 6.97
CA LEU A 162 -9.96 9.03 6.52
C LEU A 162 -10.53 10.10 7.45
N ARG A 163 -10.49 9.86 8.75
CA ARG A 163 -10.99 10.78 9.78
C ARG A 163 -10.25 12.12 9.81
N THR A 164 -8.95 12.09 9.53
CA THR A 164 -8.11 13.30 9.57
C THR A 164 -8.05 14.05 8.25
N THR A 165 -8.58 13.49 7.18
CA THR A 165 -8.56 14.09 5.84
C THR A 165 -9.97 14.28 5.26
N ILE A 166 -10.56 13.25 4.69
CA ILE A 166 -11.82 13.36 3.94
C ILE A 166 -13.01 13.71 4.84
N ASP A 167 -13.03 13.22 6.10
CA ASP A 167 -14.07 13.59 7.07
C ASP A 167 -13.97 15.05 7.52
N LYS A 168 -12.79 15.65 7.39
CA LYS A 168 -12.57 17.08 7.64
C LYS A 168 -12.87 17.95 6.41
N GLY A 169 -13.20 17.33 5.27
CA GLY A 169 -13.43 18.05 4.04
C GLY A 169 -12.16 18.63 3.41
N TYR A 170 -11.00 18.06 3.72
CA TYR A 170 -9.72 18.54 3.19
C TYR A 170 -9.49 18.08 1.75
N CYS A 171 -10.13 17.00 1.33
CA CYS A 171 -10.15 16.51 -0.03
C CYS A 171 -11.52 15.98 -0.41
N ASP A 172 -11.74 15.80 -1.71
CA ASP A 172 -13.00 15.35 -2.28
C ASP A 172 -13.12 13.83 -2.37
N PHE A 173 -11.99 13.13 -2.49
CA PHE A 173 -11.88 11.66 -2.54
C PHE A 173 -10.47 11.22 -2.15
N PHE A 174 -10.31 9.91 -1.91
CA PHE A 174 -9.04 9.29 -1.51
C PHE A 174 -8.60 8.26 -2.57
N VAL A 175 -7.33 8.29 -2.96
CA VAL A 175 -6.74 7.36 -3.95
C VAL A 175 -5.82 6.33 -3.29
N GLY A 176 -5.47 5.26 -4.01
CA GLY A 176 -4.53 4.26 -3.53
C GLY A 176 -5.14 3.19 -2.63
N LEU A 177 -6.42 2.84 -2.82
CA LEU A 177 -7.04 1.76 -2.09
C LEU A 177 -7.12 0.48 -2.93
N VAL A 178 -7.26 -0.63 -2.23
CA VAL A 178 -7.69 -1.91 -2.83
C VAL A 178 -9.13 -2.18 -2.43
N HIS A 179 -9.93 -2.65 -3.38
CA HIS A 179 -11.31 -3.02 -3.11
C HIS A 179 -11.37 -4.20 -2.14
N GLN A 180 -12.18 -4.06 -1.09
CA GLN A 180 -12.48 -5.12 -0.14
C GLN A 180 -13.99 -5.17 0.08
N ASP A 181 -14.56 -6.36 0.01
CA ASP A 181 -15.95 -6.56 0.37
C ASP A 181 -16.14 -6.36 1.87
N ALA A 182 -17.25 -5.70 2.25
CA ALA A 182 -17.61 -5.44 3.63
C ALA A 182 -16.49 -4.73 4.46
N ASP A 183 -15.79 -3.78 3.84
CA ASP A 183 -14.78 -2.97 4.52
C ASP A 183 -15.44 -2.07 5.59
N PRO A 184 -15.12 -2.27 6.89
CA PRO A 184 -15.69 -1.47 7.97
C PRO A 184 -15.37 0.02 7.83
N ASP A 185 -14.14 0.37 7.39
CA ASP A 185 -13.72 1.76 7.24
C ASP A 185 -14.58 2.48 6.20
N MET A 186 -14.96 1.81 5.12
CA MET A 186 -15.87 2.38 4.12
C MET A 186 -17.26 2.66 4.71
N THR A 187 -17.78 1.74 5.50
CA THR A 187 -19.10 1.87 6.14
C THR A 187 -19.10 2.97 7.20
N ASP A 188 -18.13 2.98 8.09
CA ASP A 188 -18.05 3.92 9.21
C ASP A 188 -17.87 5.36 8.74
N HIS A 189 -17.13 5.56 7.64
CA HIS A 189 -16.91 6.88 7.04
C HIS A 189 -17.92 7.24 5.94
N LYS A 190 -18.95 6.41 5.71
CA LYS A 190 -19.96 6.60 4.67
C LYS A 190 -19.33 6.84 3.30
N MET A 191 -18.47 5.92 2.91
CA MET A 191 -17.75 5.96 1.66
C MET A 191 -18.15 4.82 0.73
N VAL A 192 -17.94 5.04 -0.55
CA VAL A 192 -18.13 4.07 -1.62
C VAL A 192 -16.92 4.09 -2.54
N TYR A 193 -16.67 2.97 -3.20
CA TYR A 193 -15.59 2.87 -4.17
C TYR A 193 -16.01 3.41 -5.54
N THR A 194 -15.02 3.90 -6.28
CA THR A 194 -15.10 4.10 -7.73
C THR A 194 -15.08 2.75 -8.44
N ARG A 195 -15.25 2.77 -9.76
CA ARG A 195 -14.93 1.60 -10.58
C ARG A 195 -13.47 1.21 -10.39
N PRO A 196 -13.14 -0.09 -10.47
CA PRO A 196 -11.77 -0.54 -10.54
C PRO A 196 -11.02 0.03 -11.76
N TYR A 197 -9.73 0.35 -11.58
CA TYR A 197 -8.90 0.89 -12.65
C TYR A 197 -7.64 0.06 -12.94
N VAL A 198 -7.22 -0.80 -12.01
CA VAL A 198 -6.06 -1.69 -12.18
C VAL A 198 -6.24 -2.93 -11.33
N GLY A 199 -5.80 -4.07 -11.84
CA GLY A 199 -5.65 -5.28 -11.05
C GLY A 199 -4.28 -5.27 -10.36
N VAL A 200 -4.21 -5.74 -9.13
CA VAL A 200 -2.99 -5.88 -8.32
C VAL A 200 -2.99 -7.25 -7.63
N GLY A 201 -1.84 -7.77 -7.31
CA GLY A 201 -1.76 -9.07 -6.64
C GLY A 201 -0.34 -9.58 -6.52
N PHE A 202 -0.21 -10.80 -6.02
CA PHE A 202 1.09 -11.45 -5.96
C PHE A 202 1.50 -11.98 -7.32
N VAL A 203 2.76 -11.74 -7.68
CA VAL A 203 3.41 -12.22 -8.91
C VAL A 203 4.60 -13.08 -8.55
N LEU A 204 5.01 -13.93 -9.47
CA LEU A 204 6.20 -14.76 -9.32
C LEU A 204 7.37 -14.10 -10.06
N ALA A 205 8.15 -13.33 -9.33
CA ALA A 205 9.39 -12.74 -9.81
C ALA A 205 10.49 -13.81 -9.87
N VAL A 206 11.29 -13.80 -10.93
CA VAL A 206 12.38 -14.75 -11.16
C VAL A 206 13.64 -14.07 -11.66
N GLN A 207 14.78 -14.67 -11.34
CA GLN A 207 16.09 -14.22 -11.80
C GLN A 207 17.14 -15.36 -11.70
N GLY A 208 18.35 -15.09 -12.12
CA GLY A 208 19.49 -16.02 -11.95
C GLY A 208 19.16 -17.42 -12.43
N LYS A 209 19.20 -18.42 -11.54
CA LYS A 209 18.90 -19.83 -11.87
C LYS A 209 17.44 -20.07 -12.25
N ALA A 210 16.55 -19.14 -11.93
CA ALA A 210 15.12 -19.23 -12.21
C ALA A 210 14.69 -18.38 -13.42
N ALA A 211 15.57 -17.62 -14.06
CA ALA A 211 15.20 -16.66 -15.12
C ALA A 211 14.49 -17.29 -16.33
N ASP A 212 14.77 -18.56 -16.62
CA ASP A 212 14.16 -19.31 -17.72
C ASP A 212 12.94 -20.14 -17.29
N VAL A 213 12.53 -20.06 -16.04
CA VAL A 213 11.37 -20.79 -15.51
C VAL A 213 10.08 -20.26 -16.13
N LYS A 214 9.19 -21.16 -16.53
CA LYS A 214 7.90 -20.82 -17.15
C LYS A 214 6.70 -21.11 -16.26
N SER A 215 6.89 -21.90 -15.19
CA SER A 215 5.78 -22.31 -14.32
C SER A 215 6.25 -22.65 -12.90
N LEU A 216 5.29 -22.74 -11.97
CA LEU A 216 5.55 -23.26 -10.62
C LEU A 216 6.03 -24.73 -10.65
N ALA A 217 5.56 -25.50 -11.60
CA ALA A 217 5.98 -26.90 -11.77
C ALA A 217 7.49 -26.98 -12.09
N ASP A 218 7.99 -26.06 -12.92
CA ASP A 218 9.42 -25.98 -13.24
C ASP A 218 10.26 -25.63 -12.01
N LEU A 219 9.82 -24.65 -11.19
CA LEU A 219 10.51 -24.32 -9.94
C LEU A 219 10.61 -25.53 -9.02
N LYS A 220 9.50 -26.27 -8.87
CA LYS A 220 9.44 -27.47 -8.04
C LYS A 220 10.34 -28.59 -8.58
N ALA A 221 10.29 -28.88 -9.88
CA ALA A 221 11.12 -29.90 -10.51
C ALA A 221 12.61 -29.61 -10.37
N ARG A 222 12.99 -28.34 -10.44
CA ARG A 222 14.38 -27.85 -10.30
C ARG A 222 14.79 -27.61 -8.86
N LYS A 223 13.91 -27.83 -7.86
CA LYS A 223 14.11 -27.56 -6.41
C LYS A 223 14.61 -26.15 -6.14
N ILE A 224 14.08 -25.16 -6.87
CA ILE A 224 14.40 -23.75 -6.66
C ILE A 224 13.59 -23.28 -5.48
N ARG A 225 14.25 -22.71 -4.46
CA ARG A 225 13.56 -22.09 -3.32
C ARG A 225 12.88 -20.80 -3.73
N VAL A 226 11.63 -20.64 -3.27
CA VAL A 226 10.81 -19.46 -3.52
C VAL A 226 10.75 -18.61 -2.26
N GLY A 227 11.20 -17.38 -2.32
CA GLY A 227 10.99 -16.41 -1.26
C GLY A 227 9.52 -16.04 -1.15
N VAL A 228 8.97 -16.03 0.07
CA VAL A 228 7.58 -15.63 0.32
C VAL A 228 7.47 -14.77 1.58
N PRO A 229 6.55 -13.78 1.63
CA PRO A 229 6.29 -13.04 2.86
C PRO A 229 5.66 -13.96 3.91
N MET A 230 6.12 -13.86 5.16
CA MET A 230 5.52 -14.54 6.30
C MET A 230 4.07 -14.11 6.50
N LEU A 231 3.25 -15.02 7.00
CA LEU A 231 1.84 -14.78 7.33
C LEU A 231 1.03 -14.24 6.16
N SER A 232 1.43 -14.60 4.94
CA SER A 232 0.75 -14.20 3.70
C SER A 232 0.04 -15.38 3.06
N PRO A 233 -0.96 -15.16 2.20
CA PRO A 233 -1.56 -16.21 1.38
C PRO A 233 -0.53 -16.98 0.55
N MET A 234 0.63 -16.38 0.27
CA MET A 234 1.72 -17.01 -0.48
C MET A 234 2.45 -18.07 0.33
N GLU A 235 2.61 -17.88 1.63
CA GLU A 235 3.16 -18.91 2.52
C GLU A 235 2.27 -20.16 2.51
N ASP A 236 0.96 -19.97 2.65
CA ASP A 236 0.01 -21.08 2.59
C ASP A 236 0.03 -21.77 1.23
N TYR A 237 0.14 -21.00 0.16
CA TYR A 237 0.19 -21.52 -1.20
C TYR A 237 1.43 -22.40 -1.44
N VAL A 238 2.65 -21.95 -1.12
CA VAL A 238 3.88 -22.72 -1.32
C VAL A 238 3.89 -23.97 -0.44
N ARG A 239 3.36 -23.88 0.78
CA ARG A 239 3.23 -24.99 1.72
C ARG A 239 2.26 -26.05 1.20
N ALA A 240 1.07 -25.65 0.74
CA ALA A 240 0.08 -26.55 0.16
C ALA A 240 0.61 -27.25 -1.09
N ASN A 241 1.41 -26.56 -1.90
CA ASN A 241 2.04 -27.10 -3.10
C ASN A 241 3.33 -27.87 -2.84
N LYS A 242 3.77 -28.03 -1.57
CA LYS A 242 5.01 -28.75 -1.16
C LYS A 242 6.24 -28.23 -1.91
N MET A 243 6.38 -26.93 -2.01
CA MET A 243 7.51 -26.25 -2.63
C MET A 243 8.62 -26.04 -1.60
N GLU A 244 9.87 -25.92 -2.03
CA GLU A 244 10.94 -25.39 -1.18
C GLU A 244 10.79 -23.87 -1.12
N TYR A 245 10.82 -23.29 0.09
CA TYR A 245 10.62 -21.87 0.28
C TYR A 245 11.46 -21.26 1.39
N GLU A 246 11.63 -19.95 1.34
CA GLU A 246 12.28 -19.11 2.34
C GLU A 246 11.30 -18.03 2.81
N LEU A 247 11.21 -17.83 4.14
CA LEU A 247 10.28 -16.87 4.74
C LEU A 247 10.96 -15.52 4.98
N TYR A 248 10.29 -14.45 4.58
CA TYR A 248 10.72 -13.08 4.80
C TYR A 248 9.71 -12.35 5.67
N ALA A 249 10.18 -11.74 6.76
CA ALA A 249 9.30 -11.04 7.71
C ALA A 249 8.60 -9.80 7.12
N LYS A 250 9.18 -9.23 6.07
CA LYS A 250 8.65 -8.03 5.39
C LYS A 250 8.89 -8.15 3.89
N SER A 251 7.99 -7.55 3.10
CA SER A 251 8.13 -7.49 1.64
C SER A 251 9.47 -6.87 1.20
N GLN A 252 9.96 -5.85 1.90
CA GLN A 252 11.27 -5.27 1.63
C GLN A 252 12.40 -6.29 1.77
N GLY A 253 12.39 -7.10 2.82
CA GLY A 253 13.40 -8.16 3.01
C GLY A 253 13.39 -9.19 1.88
N LEU A 254 12.24 -9.51 1.31
CA LEU A 254 12.15 -10.39 0.15
C LEU A 254 12.71 -9.73 -1.13
N ILE A 255 12.44 -8.44 -1.35
CA ILE A 255 13.07 -7.69 -2.43
C ILE A 255 14.59 -7.70 -2.27
N ASP A 256 15.09 -7.41 -1.06
CA ASP A 256 16.52 -7.43 -0.75
C ASP A 256 17.13 -8.81 -1.00
N GLY A 257 16.43 -9.88 -0.62
CA GLY A 257 16.84 -11.27 -0.84
C GLY A 257 16.93 -11.62 -2.33
N LEU A 258 15.98 -11.16 -3.13
CA LEU A 258 16.06 -11.27 -4.59
C LEU A 258 17.25 -10.47 -5.12
N VAL A 259 17.40 -9.21 -4.75
CA VAL A 259 18.51 -8.33 -5.20
C VAL A 259 19.89 -8.94 -4.86
N LYS A 260 20.03 -9.49 -3.66
CA LYS A 260 21.27 -10.14 -3.20
C LYS A 260 21.45 -11.57 -3.75
N ARG A 261 20.44 -12.13 -4.40
CA ARG A 261 20.39 -13.50 -4.88
C ARG A 261 20.44 -14.55 -3.76
N ASP A 262 19.90 -14.23 -2.61
CA ASP A 262 19.67 -15.21 -1.54
C ASP A 262 18.60 -16.23 -1.98
N VAL A 263 17.65 -15.77 -2.80
CA VAL A 263 16.68 -16.58 -3.55
C VAL A 263 16.66 -16.16 -5.01
N ASP A 264 16.41 -17.12 -5.92
CA ASP A 264 16.30 -16.86 -7.37
C ASP A 264 14.85 -16.69 -7.84
N ALA A 265 13.88 -16.96 -6.98
CA ALA A 265 12.45 -16.76 -7.22
C ALA A 265 11.76 -16.19 -6.00
N GLY A 266 10.73 -15.38 -6.18
CA GLY A 266 9.96 -14.80 -5.07
C GLY A 266 8.52 -14.50 -5.46
N MET A 267 7.58 -14.85 -4.58
CA MET A 267 6.19 -14.41 -4.71
C MET A 267 6.04 -13.05 -4.04
N ILE A 268 6.09 -12.00 -4.83
CA ILE A 268 6.05 -10.62 -4.37
C ILE A 268 4.76 -9.92 -4.80
N TRP A 269 4.37 -8.92 -4.05
CA TRP A 269 3.33 -7.97 -4.46
C TRP A 269 3.70 -7.28 -5.78
N SER A 270 2.77 -7.15 -6.71
CA SER A 270 3.06 -6.59 -8.05
C SER A 270 3.71 -5.19 -7.98
N GLY A 271 3.32 -4.36 -7.03
CA GLY A 271 3.96 -3.06 -6.78
C GLY A 271 5.41 -3.16 -6.31
N ALA A 272 5.83 -4.31 -5.75
CA ALA A 272 7.21 -4.52 -5.32
C ALA A 272 8.20 -4.60 -6.50
N MET A 273 7.72 -4.92 -7.71
CA MET A 273 8.52 -4.83 -8.94
C MET A 273 8.97 -3.39 -9.20
N ALA A 274 8.02 -2.45 -9.09
CA ALA A 274 8.31 -1.02 -9.20
C ALA A 274 9.27 -0.52 -8.11
N VAL A 275 9.11 -1.02 -6.87
CA VAL A 275 10.01 -0.67 -5.76
C VAL A 275 11.43 -1.15 -6.04
N ALA A 276 11.60 -2.37 -6.57
CA ALA A 276 12.91 -2.90 -6.95
C ALA A 276 13.58 -2.04 -8.04
N LYS A 277 12.82 -1.63 -9.05
CA LYS A 277 13.32 -0.73 -10.10
C LYS A 277 13.72 0.63 -9.53
N ASP A 278 12.87 1.23 -8.70
CA ASP A 278 13.11 2.57 -8.15
C ASP A 278 14.30 2.62 -7.18
N GLN A 279 14.42 1.64 -6.28
CA GLN A 279 15.43 1.65 -5.23
C GLN A 279 16.78 1.06 -5.64
N TYR A 280 16.76 0.04 -6.51
CA TYR A 280 17.96 -0.73 -6.85
C TYR A 280 18.31 -0.67 -8.35
N ASP A 281 17.48 -0.03 -9.17
CA ASP A 281 17.57 -0.04 -10.65
C ASP A 281 17.58 -1.47 -11.22
N ILE A 282 16.83 -2.37 -10.59
CA ILE A 282 16.71 -3.78 -11.00
C ILE A 282 15.29 -4.07 -11.46
N GLU A 283 15.18 -4.69 -12.62
CA GLU A 283 13.95 -5.27 -13.12
C GLU A 283 14.03 -6.79 -13.01
N PHE A 284 13.08 -7.39 -12.31
CA PHE A 284 12.95 -8.84 -12.26
C PHE A 284 12.13 -9.32 -13.45
N ASP A 285 12.49 -10.46 -14.01
CA ASP A 285 11.60 -11.20 -14.87
C ASP A 285 10.40 -11.72 -14.08
N MET A 286 9.28 -11.88 -14.75
CA MET A 286 8.06 -12.47 -14.18
C MET A 286 7.70 -13.72 -14.97
N VAL A 287 7.28 -14.77 -14.26
CA VAL A 287 6.74 -15.96 -14.93
C VAL A 287 5.45 -15.58 -15.67
N PRO A 288 5.42 -15.66 -17.02
CA PRO A 288 4.34 -15.07 -17.82
C PRO A 288 2.95 -15.65 -17.52
N ASP A 289 2.90 -16.95 -17.25
CA ASP A 289 1.64 -17.67 -17.01
C ASP A 289 1.19 -17.63 -15.54
N PHE A 290 1.98 -17.00 -14.69
CA PHE A 290 1.60 -16.81 -13.29
C PHE A 290 0.73 -15.57 -13.13
N VAL A 291 -0.59 -15.78 -13.25
CA VAL A 291 -1.59 -14.73 -12.99
C VAL A 291 -2.02 -14.81 -11.52
N PRO A 292 -2.10 -13.68 -10.82
CA PRO A 292 -2.59 -13.66 -9.45
C PRO A 292 -3.94 -14.36 -9.30
N GLN A 293 -4.01 -15.33 -8.39
CA GLN A 293 -5.20 -16.17 -8.16
C GLN A 293 -6.24 -15.43 -7.31
N ALA A 294 -7.50 -15.89 -7.33
CA ALA A 294 -8.51 -15.41 -6.39
C ALA A 294 -8.01 -15.56 -4.95
N GLY A 295 -8.25 -14.55 -4.10
CA GLY A 295 -7.69 -14.46 -2.73
C GLY A 295 -6.22 -14.02 -2.66
N GLN A 296 -5.56 -13.80 -3.80
CA GLN A 296 -4.19 -13.32 -3.93
C GLN A 296 -4.11 -12.11 -4.85
N ARG A 297 -5.25 -11.58 -5.24
CA ARG A 297 -5.41 -10.45 -6.16
C ARG A 297 -6.54 -9.55 -5.68
N TRP A 298 -6.42 -8.28 -6.03
CA TRP A 298 -7.38 -7.24 -5.67
C TRP A 298 -7.49 -6.25 -6.82
N ASN A 299 -8.51 -5.44 -6.78
CA ASN A 299 -8.69 -4.32 -7.69
C ASN A 299 -8.30 -3.01 -7.02
N GLY A 300 -7.46 -2.21 -7.66
CA GLY A 300 -7.20 -0.83 -7.28
C GLY A 300 -8.43 0.04 -7.55
N VAL A 301 -8.82 0.80 -6.55
CA VAL A 301 -10.00 1.67 -6.54
C VAL A 301 -9.68 2.97 -5.83
N TRP A 302 -10.54 3.98 -6.01
CA TRP A 302 -10.56 5.18 -5.19
C TRP A 302 -11.82 5.20 -4.33
N ALA A 303 -11.79 5.90 -3.22
CA ALA A 303 -12.93 6.00 -2.31
C ALA A 303 -13.43 7.44 -2.20
N ILE A 304 -14.75 7.60 -2.13
CA ILE A 304 -15.43 8.89 -2.09
C ILE A 304 -16.62 8.80 -1.15
N LYS A 305 -17.01 9.92 -0.54
CA LYS A 305 -18.24 9.99 0.28
C LYS A 305 -19.45 9.57 -0.54
N GLU A 306 -20.30 8.70 0.01
CA GLU A 306 -21.49 8.16 -0.70
C GLU A 306 -22.44 9.23 -1.23
N LYS A 307 -22.50 10.39 -0.55
CA LYS A 307 -23.31 11.53 -0.97
C LYS A 307 -22.79 12.25 -2.22
N GLU A 308 -21.52 12.09 -2.55
CA GLU A 308 -20.83 12.77 -3.66
C GLU A 308 -20.99 12.00 -4.98
N THR A 309 -22.25 11.67 -5.33
CA THR A 309 -22.57 10.81 -6.49
C THR A 309 -22.09 11.39 -7.81
N GLN A 310 -22.21 12.71 -8.01
CA GLN A 310 -21.78 13.38 -9.25
C GLN A 310 -20.27 13.28 -9.45
N MET A 311 -19.47 13.46 -8.38
CA MET A 311 -18.02 13.31 -8.44
C MET A 311 -17.65 11.85 -8.70
N LYS A 312 -18.34 10.89 -8.07
CA LYS A 312 -18.12 9.46 -8.33
C LYS A 312 -18.36 9.12 -9.80
N ASP A 313 -19.48 9.57 -10.36
CA ASP A 313 -19.84 9.31 -11.76
C ASP A 313 -18.82 9.94 -12.71
N PHE A 314 -18.39 11.18 -12.43
CA PHE A 314 -17.32 11.85 -13.17
C PHE A 314 -16.00 11.05 -13.12
N LEU A 315 -15.56 10.63 -11.94
CA LEU A 315 -14.32 9.83 -11.81
C LEU A 315 -14.44 8.49 -12.52
N ASN A 316 -15.60 7.82 -12.42
CA ASN A 316 -15.87 6.56 -13.12
C ASN A 316 -15.83 6.71 -14.64
N GLU A 317 -16.36 7.82 -15.17
CA GLU A 317 -16.30 8.14 -16.60
C GLU A 317 -14.84 8.35 -17.04
N GLN A 318 -14.08 9.18 -16.30
CA GLN A 318 -12.68 9.45 -16.63
C GLN A 318 -11.81 8.20 -16.58
N LEU A 319 -11.92 7.40 -15.50
CA LEU A 319 -11.21 6.13 -15.38
C LEU A 319 -11.58 5.16 -16.51
N GLY A 320 -12.88 5.11 -16.86
CA GLY A 320 -13.36 4.28 -17.96
C GLY A 320 -12.79 4.68 -19.32
N ALA A 321 -12.69 5.97 -19.59
CA ALA A 321 -12.07 6.48 -20.81
C ALA A 321 -10.58 6.14 -20.86
N LEU A 322 -9.84 6.38 -19.77
CA LEU A 322 -8.40 6.09 -19.68
C LEU A 322 -8.10 4.59 -19.80
N LEU A 323 -8.95 3.73 -19.25
CA LEU A 323 -8.84 2.26 -19.43
C LEU A 323 -9.03 1.88 -20.89
N LYS A 324 -10.09 2.38 -21.53
CA LYS A 324 -10.41 2.07 -22.94
C LYS A 324 -9.30 2.52 -23.89
N GLU A 325 -8.66 3.62 -23.60
CA GLU A 325 -7.54 4.17 -24.37
C GLU A 325 -6.19 3.47 -24.10
N GLY A 326 -6.13 2.56 -23.12
CA GLY A 326 -4.88 1.92 -22.69
C GLY A 326 -3.94 2.85 -21.93
N LYS A 327 -4.40 4.05 -21.57
CA LYS A 327 -3.56 5.06 -20.90
C LYS A 327 -3.15 4.62 -19.50
N ILE A 328 -4.05 3.99 -18.73
CA ILE A 328 -3.73 3.44 -17.41
C ILE A 328 -2.66 2.36 -17.53
N LYS A 329 -2.77 1.45 -18.51
CA LYS A 329 -1.74 0.45 -18.80
C LYS A 329 -0.37 1.11 -19.02
N THR A 330 -0.30 2.10 -19.90
CA THR A 330 0.95 2.83 -20.18
C THR A 330 1.54 3.47 -18.91
N ILE A 331 0.70 4.09 -18.07
CA ILE A 331 1.15 4.69 -16.81
C ILE A 331 1.69 3.60 -15.88
N VAL A 332 0.96 2.51 -15.64
CA VAL A 332 1.38 1.43 -14.74
C VAL A 332 2.72 0.83 -15.18
N GLU A 333 2.85 0.51 -16.47
CA GLU A 333 4.07 -0.06 -17.04
C GLU A 333 5.26 0.90 -17.00
N SER A 334 5.04 2.22 -17.04
CA SER A 334 6.12 3.21 -16.90
C SER A 334 6.76 3.23 -15.51
N TYR A 335 6.11 2.62 -14.51
CA TYR A 335 6.64 2.39 -13.17
C TYR A 335 7.32 1.02 -13.02
N ALA A 336 7.56 0.29 -14.09
CA ALA A 336 8.04 -1.10 -14.07
C ALA A 336 7.14 -2.04 -13.24
N MET A 337 5.88 -1.71 -13.10
CA MET A 337 4.86 -2.55 -12.47
C MET A 337 4.11 -3.34 -13.55
N PRO A 338 3.93 -4.66 -13.41
CA PRO A 338 3.14 -5.43 -14.36
C PRO A 338 1.68 -4.96 -14.33
N TYR A 339 1.13 -4.71 -15.52
CA TYR A 339 -0.26 -4.31 -15.65
C TYR A 339 -1.18 -5.54 -15.72
N PHE A 340 -2.16 -5.56 -14.83
CA PHE A 340 -3.34 -6.40 -14.94
C PHE A 340 -4.57 -5.53 -15.15
N ALA A 341 -5.41 -5.89 -16.10
CA ALA A 341 -6.74 -5.28 -16.19
C ALA A 341 -7.51 -5.57 -14.90
N PRO A 342 -8.47 -4.70 -14.53
CA PRO A 342 -9.34 -4.99 -13.38
C PRO A 342 -9.92 -6.40 -13.46
N PHE A 343 -9.85 -7.15 -12.38
CA PHE A 343 -10.39 -8.50 -12.28
C PHE A 343 -11.92 -8.45 -12.17
N ASN A 344 -12.61 -9.40 -12.79
CA ASN A 344 -14.06 -9.53 -12.77
C ASN A 344 -14.45 -10.61 -11.74
N ASP A 345 -14.08 -10.42 -10.49
CA ASP A 345 -14.44 -11.34 -9.40
C ASP A 345 -15.77 -10.97 -8.79
#